data_3cbbf8fd5f3c7210a8fc45762f9264b3
#
_entry.id   3cbbf8fd5f3c7210a8fc45762f9264b3
#
_cell.length_a   1.000
_cell.length_b   1.000
_cell.length_c   1.000
_cell.angle_alpha   90.00
_cell.angle_beta   90.00
_cell.angle_gamma   90.00
#
_symmetry.space_group_name_H-M   'P 1'
#
loop_
_entity.id
_entity.type
_entity.pdbx_description
1 polymer ?
#
loop_
_entity_poly.entity_id
_entity_poly.type
_entity_poly.pdbx_seq_one_letter_code
_entity_poly.pdbx_strand_id
1 'polypeptide(L)'
;MHTEGVDEQWSDAGSFEWMVRLECRRCAVHVGAVGKPDEAVKLVDRFMWSDEARHALDRLPPYVQSLVKPDAETFARSREQRVMTFVLLGQARNGGEVAWDIEAERRLEKVPAPVRAMARQELERTALDTGQSHVTVALMEEVKGRYFGMFKGNQS
;
A
#
# COMPACT_ATOMS: atom_id res chain seq x y z
N MET A 1 -13.48 17.64 -13.71
CA MET A 1 -13.68 17.32 -12.28
C MET A 1 -12.36 17.45 -11.51
N HIS A 2 -12.47 17.78 -10.27
CA HIS A 2 -11.31 18.03 -9.39
C HIS A 2 -11.28 16.96 -8.29
N THR A 3 -10.11 16.41 -7.99
CA THR A 3 -9.96 15.42 -6.94
C THR A 3 -10.03 16.08 -5.57
N GLU A 4 -10.95 15.62 -4.70
CA GLU A 4 -11.08 16.09 -3.33
C GLU A 4 -10.30 15.24 -2.34
N GLY A 5 -10.27 13.94 -2.55
CA GLY A 5 -9.61 13.03 -1.63
C GLY A 5 -9.53 11.61 -2.16
N VAL A 6 -8.76 10.80 -1.45
CA VAL A 6 -8.56 9.38 -1.75
C VAL A 6 -8.73 8.59 -0.47
N ASP A 7 -9.64 7.62 -0.46
CA ASP A 7 -9.81 6.66 0.63
C ASP A 7 -9.24 5.31 0.21
N GLU A 8 -8.46 4.71 1.09
CA GLU A 8 -7.98 3.34 0.93
C GLU A 8 -8.96 2.40 1.62
N GLN A 9 -9.44 1.38 0.93
CA GLN A 9 -10.45 0.48 1.47
C GLN A 9 -10.28 -0.94 0.98
N TRP A 10 -10.90 -1.88 1.72
CA TRP A 10 -11.03 -3.27 1.30
C TRP A 10 -12.44 -3.50 0.79
N SER A 11 -12.57 -4.12 -0.37
CA SER A 11 -13.88 -4.52 -0.88
C SER A 11 -14.41 -5.72 -0.11
N ASP A 12 -15.70 -5.99 -0.24
CA ASP A 12 -16.33 -7.17 0.34
C ASP A 12 -15.73 -8.47 -0.19
N ALA A 13 -15.15 -8.41 -1.39
CA ALA A 13 -14.44 -9.54 -2.01
C ALA A 13 -13.01 -9.70 -1.50
N GLY A 14 -12.55 -8.87 -0.56
CA GLY A 14 -11.20 -8.92 0.00
C GLY A 14 -10.13 -8.28 -0.88
N SER A 15 -10.50 -7.46 -1.85
CA SER A 15 -9.57 -6.73 -2.69
C SER A 15 -9.29 -5.35 -2.13
N PHE A 16 -8.03 -4.92 -2.21
CA PHE A 16 -7.64 -3.57 -1.83
C PHE A 16 -7.98 -2.61 -2.97
N GLU A 17 -8.72 -1.56 -2.64
CA GLU A 17 -9.21 -0.59 -3.60
C GLU A 17 -9.08 0.84 -3.08
N TRP A 18 -9.08 1.81 -4.00
CA TRP A 18 -9.18 3.21 -3.64
C TRP A 18 -10.54 3.75 -4.05
N MET A 19 -11.11 4.60 -3.20
CA MET A 19 -12.22 5.45 -3.58
C MET A 19 -11.69 6.86 -3.79
N VAL A 20 -11.75 7.35 -5.01
CA VAL A 20 -11.35 8.72 -5.35
C VAL A 20 -12.60 9.58 -5.33
N ARG A 21 -12.60 10.62 -4.49
CA ARG A 21 -13.69 11.57 -4.39
C ARG A 21 -13.41 12.75 -5.31
N LEU A 22 -14.36 13.02 -6.19
CA LEU A 22 -14.26 14.04 -7.22
C LEU A 22 -15.35 15.08 -7.03
N GLU A 23 -15.03 16.32 -7.34
CA GLU A 23 -15.98 17.45 -7.27
C GLU A 23 -15.98 18.18 -8.61
N CYS A 24 -17.16 18.56 -9.06
CA CYS A 24 -17.31 19.49 -10.17
C CYS A 24 -17.44 20.90 -9.63
N ARG A 25 -16.49 21.76 -9.93
CA ARG A 25 -16.48 23.16 -9.44
C ARG A 25 -17.62 24.00 -9.99
N ARG A 26 -18.19 23.63 -11.13
CA ARG A 26 -19.28 24.38 -11.75
C ARG A 26 -20.65 24.05 -11.18
N CYS A 27 -20.92 22.78 -10.90
CA CYS A 27 -22.24 22.31 -10.50
C CYS A 27 -22.28 21.76 -9.08
N ALA A 28 -21.16 21.74 -8.37
CA ALA A 28 -21.02 21.24 -7.00
C ALA A 28 -21.45 19.76 -6.84
N VAL A 29 -21.44 19.00 -7.92
CA VAL A 29 -21.71 17.55 -7.86
C VAL A 29 -20.48 16.84 -7.34
N HIS A 30 -20.70 15.92 -6.40
CA HIS A 30 -19.68 15.07 -5.82
C HIS A 30 -19.87 13.64 -6.32
N VAL A 31 -18.78 13.02 -6.78
CA VAL A 31 -18.80 11.65 -7.30
C VAL A 31 -17.66 10.85 -6.66
N GLY A 32 -17.96 9.63 -6.26
CA GLY A 32 -16.94 8.67 -5.82
C GLY A 32 -16.69 7.62 -6.90
N ALA A 33 -15.44 7.41 -7.24
CA ALA A 33 -15.04 6.36 -8.17
C ALA A 33 -14.17 5.34 -7.43
N VAL A 34 -14.56 4.07 -7.50
CA VAL A 34 -13.86 2.97 -6.82
C VAL A 34 -13.13 2.13 -7.85
N GLY A 35 -11.88 1.80 -7.58
CA GLY A 35 -11.10 0.95 -8.45
C GLY A 35 -9.78 0.55 -7.80
N LYS A 36 -9.05 -0.31 -8.48
CA LYS A 36 -7.71 -0.70 -8.04
C LYS A 36 -6.78 0.52 -8.05
N PRO A 37 -5.76 0.55 -7.17
CA PRO A 37 -4.88 1.72 -7.07
C PRO A 37 -4.25 2.15 -8.39
N ASP A 38 -3.84 1.21 -9.23
CA ASP A 38 -3.22 1.49 -10.54
C ASP A 38 -4.17 2.16 -11.54
N GLU A 39 -5.47 1.88 -11.42
CA GLU A 39 -6.50 2.52 -12.24
C GLU A 39 -7.02 3.81 -11.61
N ALA A 40 -7.27 3.79 -10.31
CA ALA A 40 -7.82 4.92 -9.58
C ALA A 40 -6.87 6.12 -9.56
N VAL A 41 -5.56 5.88 -9.56
CA VAL A 41 -4.55 6.94 -9.57
C VAL A 41 -4.66 7.85 -10.79
N LYS A 42 -5.21 7.34 -11.89
CA LYS A 42 -5.41 8.13 -13.13
C LYS A 42 -6.42 9.26 -12.94
N LEU A 43 -7.28 9.16 -11.93
CA LEU A 43 -8.28 10.17 -11.61
C LEU A 43 -7.74 11.25 -10.67
N VAL A 44 -6.55 11.04 -10.11
CA VAL A 44 -5.92 11.99 -9.19
C VAL A 44 -5.21 13.06 -10.01
N ASP A 45 -5.61 14.31 -9.82
CA ASP A 45 -5.13 15.44 -10.63
C ASP A 45 -3.90 16.15 -10.04
N ARG A 46 -3.50 15.82 -8.82
CA ARG A 46 -2.33 16.40 -8.15
C ARG A 46 -1.79 15.45 -7.09
N PHE A 47 -0.62 15.74 -6.54
CA PHE A 47 -0.10 14.96 -5.42
C PHE A 47 -1.01 15.15 -4.19
N MET A 48 -1.42 14.03 -3.61
CA MET A 48 -2.36 14.02 -2.49
C MET A 48 -1.96 12.97 -1.45
N TRP A 49 -2.44 13.17 -0.24
CA TRP A 49 -2.38 12.19 0.83
C TRP A 49 -3.72 11.46 0.89
N SER A 50 -3.69 10.12 1.02
CA SER A 50 -4.91 9.37 1.33
C SER A 50 -5.39 9.74 2.72
N ASP A 51 -6.67 9.54 3.01
CA ASP A 51 -7.23 9.84 4.32
C ASP A 51 -6.54 9.01 5.41
N GLU A 52 -6.23 7.76 5.12
CA GLU A 52 -5.54 6.84 6.04
C GLU A 52 -4.12 7.29 6.35
N ALA A 53 -3.38 7.74 5.33
CA ALA A 53 -2.03 8.27 5.52
C ALA A 53 -2.06 9.58 6.32
N ARG A 54 -3.03 10.43 6.05
CA ARG A 54 -3.21 11.69 6.78
C ARG A 54 -3.54 11.42 8.24
N HIS A 55 -4.43 10.47 8.52
CA HIS A 55 -4.74 10.07 9.90
C HIS A 55 -3.50 9.53 10.63
N ALA A 56 -2.69 8.73 9.95
CA ALA A 56 -1.45 8.23 10.53
C ALA A 56 -0.47 9.36 10.86
N LEU A 57 -0.38 10.36 9.99
CA LEU A 57 0.44 11.54 10.23
C LEU A 57 -0.09 12.35 11.41
N ASP A 58 -1.41 12.56 11.48
CA ASP A 58 -2.04 13.37 12.52
C ASP A 58 -1.90 12.77 13.93
N ARG A 59 -1.66 11.47 14.02
CA ARG A 59 -1.39 10.81 15.31
C ARG A 59 0.00 11.11 15.87
N LEU A 60 0.88 11.62 15.05
CA LEU A 60 2.24 11.97 15.48
C LEU A 60 2.24 13.33 16.18
N PRO A 61 3.17 13.56 17.13
CA PRO A 61 3.35 14.89 17.72
C PRO A 61 3.62 15.95 16.63
N PRO A 62 3.15 17.20 16.82
CA PRO A 62 3.29 18.24 15.77
C PRO A 62 4.70 18.45 15.26
N TYR A 63 5.70 18.39 16.14
CA TYR A 63 7.10 18.55 15.73
C TYR A 63 7.61 17.39 14.87
N VAL A 64 7.07 16.17 15.09
CA VAL A 64 7.41 14.99 14.29
C VAL A 64 6.70 15.08 12.94
N GLN A 65 5.45 15.54 12.90
CA GLN A 65 4.71 15.74 11.65
C GLN A 65 5.47 16.68 10.71
N SER A 66 6.01 17.77 11.23
CA SER A 66 6.74 18.75 10.42
C SER A 66 8.04 18.20 9.83
N LEU A 67 8.61 17.17 10.43
CA LEU A 67 9.80 16.48 9.91
C LEU A 67 9.42 15.36 8.94
N VAL A 68 8.42 14.57 9.28
CA VAL A 68 8.01 13.38 8.52
C VAL A 68 7.36 13.77 7.19
N LYS A 69 6.49 14.78 7.20
CA LYS A 69 5.70 15.16 6.02
C LYS A 69 6.56 15.48 4.79
N PRO A 70 7.54 16.41 4.86
CA PRO A 70 8.36 16.71 3.69
C PRO A 70 9.23 15.55 3.25
N ASP A 71 9.77 14.77 4.18
CA ASP A 71 10.59 13.60 3.85
C ASP A 71 9.76 12.52 3.15
N ALA A 72 8.56 12.26 3.65
CA ALA A 72 7.64 11.29 3.04
C ALA A 72 7.21 11.72 1.64
N GLU A 73 6.92 13.00 1.46
CA GLU A 73 6.55 13.54 0.14
C GLU A 73 7.70 13.44 -0.87
N THR A 74 8.91 13.73 -0.43
CA THR A 74 10.12 13.59 -1.26
C THR A 74 10.31 12.11 -1.65
N PHE A 75 10.13 11.20 -0.70
CA PHE A 75 10.20 9.77 -0.95
C PHE A 75 9.15 9.31 -1.97
N ALA A 76 7.90 9.75 -1.82
CA ALA A 76 6.83 9.41 -2.75
C ALA A 76 7.11 9.91 -4.16
N ARG A 77 7.60 11.14 -4.28
CA ARG A 77 7.96 11.73 -5.58
C ARG A 77 9.12 11.01 -6.24
N SER A 78 10.11 10.56 -5.45
CA SER A 78 11.24 9.78 -5.98
C SER A 78 10.80 8.43 -6.52
N ARG A 79 9.68 7.91 -6.05
CA ARG A 79 9.06 6.67 -6.52
C ARG A 79 7.97 6.89 -7.57
N GLU A 80 7.82 8.12 -8.05
CA GLU A 80 6.82 8.53 -9.03
C GLU A 80 5.38 8.22 -8.59
N GLN A 81 5.13 8.28 -7.28
CA GLN A 81 3.80 8.07 -6.71
C GLN A 81 3.05 9.39 -6.58
N ARG A 82 1.79 9.42 -7.02
CA ARG A 82 0.93 10.59 -6.91
C ARG A 82 0.17 10.67 -5.59
N VAL A 83 -0.01 9.55 -4.94
CA VAL A 83 -0.77 9.47 -3.69
C VAL A 83 0.12 8.94 -2.59
N MET A 84 0.20 9.69 -1.49
CA MET A 84 0.83 9.19 -0.27
C MET A 84 -0.15 8.25 0.40
N THR A 85 0.12 6.94 0.30
CA THR A 85 -0.69 5.92 0.94
C THR A 85 -0.19 5.61 2.34
N PHE A 86 -1.00 4.93 3.13
CA PHE A 86 -0.61 4.48 4.46
C PHE A 86 0.67 3.63 4.42
N VAL A 87 0.76 2.71 3.46
CA VAL A 87 1.93 1.84 3.29
C VAL A 87 3.16 2.63 2.85
N LEU A 88 2.98 3.54 1.91
CA LEU A 88 4.08 4.36 1.41
C LEU A 88 4.65 5.26 2.52
N LEU A 89 3.80 5.80 3.38
CA LEU A 89 4.22 6.58 4.54
C LEU A 89 5.05 5.71 5.49
N GLY A 90 4.60 4.49 5.76
CA GLY A 90 5.34 3.53 6.59
C GLY A 90 6.71 3.22 6.02
N GLN A 91 6.79 3.02 4.70
CA GLN A 91 8.06 2.78 4.02
C GLN A 91 9.01 3.98 4.10
N ALA A 92 8.49 5.18 3.90
CA ALA A 92 9.30 6.39 3.99
C ALA A 92 9.92 6.53 5.39
N ARG A 93 9.16 6.18 6.44
CA ARG A 93 9.64 6.21 7.83
C ARG A 93 10.63 5.10 8.14
N ASN A 94 10.57 3.98 7.42
CA ASN A 94 11.46 2.83 7.60
C ASN A 94 12.64 2.84 6.62
N GLY A 95 12.96 3.98 6.05
CA GLY A 95 14.09 4.10 5.12
C GLY A 95 13.83 3.52 3.74
N GLY A 96 12.56 3.33 3.37
CA GLY A 96 12.16 2.81 2.08
C GLY A 96 11.94 1.30 2.03
N GLU A 97 12.04 0.63 3.15
CA GLU A 97 11.84 -0.82 3.23
C GLU A 97 10.51 -1.15 3.91
N VAL A 98 9.89 -2.24 3.47
CA VAL A 98 8.72 -2.81 4.15
C VAL A 98 9.21 -3.50 5.42
N ALA A 99 8.55 -3.24 6.54
CA ALA A 99 8.88 -3.91 7.79
C ALA A 99 8.47 -5.38 7.75
N TRP A 100 9.20 -6.22 8.46
CA TRP A 100 8.93 -7.65 8.56
C TRP A 100 8.69 -8.02 10.02
N ASP A 101 7.66 -8.83 10.26
CA ASP A 101 7.47 -9.43 11.58
C ASP A 101 8.56 -10.47 11.82
N ILE A 102 8.96 -10.62 13.07
CA ILE A 102 10.03 -11.55 13.46
C ILE A 102 9.71 -12.99 13.01
N GLU A 103 8.50 -13.42 13.20
CA GLU A 103 8.06 -14.76 12.76
C GLU A 103 8.08 -14.91 11.24
N ALA A 104 7.72 -13.85 10.51
CA ALA A 104 7.78 -13.85 9.05
C ALA A 104 9.22 -13.97 8.57
N GLU A 105 10.16 -13.25 9.17
CA GLU A 105 11.58 -13.37 8.84
C GLU A 105 12.12 -14.77 9.10
N ARG A 106 11.76 -15.36 10.24
CA ARG A 106 12.17 -16.73 10.57
C ARG A 106 11.68 -17.74 9.56
N ARG A 107 10.46 -17.58 9.08
CA ARG A 107 9.90 -18.45 8.04
C ARG A 107 10.62 -18.27 6.72
N LEU A 108 10.99 -17.03 6.38
CA LEU A 108 11.74 -16.76 5.15
C LEU A 108 13.11 -17.44 5.18
N GLU A 109 13.77 -17.48 6.34
CA GLU A 109 15.06 -18.14 6.49
C GLU A 109 15.03 -19.64 6.17
N LYS A 110 13.87 -20.28 6.33
CA LYS A 110 13.68 -21.69 6.00
C LYS A 110 13.53 -21.93 4.49
N VAL A 111 13.32 -20.88 3.72
CA VAL A 111 13.24 -21.00 2.26
C VAL A 111 14.65 -21.20 1.70
N PRO A 112 14.83 -22.09 0.71
CA PRO A 112 16.15 -22.28 0.09
C PRO A 112 16.76 -20.97 -0.41
N ALA A 113 18.05 -20.78 -0.21
CA ALA A 113 18.75 -19.55 -0.54
C ALA A 113 18.52 -19.05 -1.98
N PRO A 114 18.51 -19.90 -3.01
CA PRO A 114 18.26 -19.45 -4.39
C PRO A 114 16.87 -18.83 -4.60
N VAL A 115 15.88 -19.24 -3.81
CA VAL A 115 14.49 -18.78 -3.94
C VAL A 115 14.18 -17.66 -2.96
N ARG A 116 14.97 -17.51 -1.92
CA ARG A 116 14.70 -16.59 -0.81
C ARG A 116 14.58 -15.13 -1.26
N ALA A 117 15.48 -14.67 -2.10
CA ALA A 117 15.47 -13.29 -2.58
C ALA A 117 14.21 -12.99 -3.39
N MET A 118 13.81 -13.93 -4.24
CA MET A 118 12.59 -13.81 -5.03
C MET A 118 11.34 -13.83 -4.16
N ALA A 119 11.30 -14.72 -3.17
CA ALA A 119 10.18 -14.81 -2.23
C ALA A 119 10.04 -13.52 -1.42
N ARG A 120 11.17 -12.98 -0.95
CA ARG A 120 11.19 -11.72 -0.20
C ARG A 120 10.61 -10.57 -1.03
N GLN A 121 11.07 -10.44 -2.26
CA GLN A 121 10.61 -9.40 -3.18
C GLN A 121 9.11 -9.51 -3.46
N GLU A 122 8.65 -10.72 -3.70
CA GLU A 122 7.23 -10.97 -4.00
C GLU A 122 6.33 -10.68 -2.78
N LEU A 123 6.77 -11.04 -1.59
CA LEU A 123 6.05 -10.77 -0.36
C LEU A 123 5.97 -9.26 -0.05
N GLU A 124 7.08 -8.56 -0.22
CA GLU A 124 7.11 -7.10 -0.05
C GLU A 124 6.22 -6.40 -1.07
N ARG A 125 6.25 -6.85 -2.31
CA ARG A 125 5.40 -6.34 -3.37
C ARG A 125 3.92 -6.59 -3.06
N THR A 126 3.58 -7.79 -2.62
CA THR A 126 2.20 -8.14 -2.25
C THR A 126 1.71 -7.31 -1.08
N ALA A 127 2.57 -7.08 -0.08
CA ALA A 127 2.24 -6.21 1.05
C ALA A 127 1.90 -4.79 0.57
N LEU A 128 2.67 -4.27 -0.37
CA LEU A 128 2.42 -2.97 -0.97
C LEU A 128 1.10 -2.94 -1.73
N ASP A 129 0.88 -3.93 -2.59
CA ASP A 129 -0.32 -4.02 -3.42
C ASP A 129 -1.60 -4.18 -2.58
N THR A 130 -1.48 -4.81 -1.42
CA THR A 130 -2.62 -5.04 -0.51
C THR A 130 -2.73 -4.00 0.61
N GLY A 131 -1.92 -2.95 0.59
CA GLY A 131 -2.00 -1.87 1.56
C GLY A 131 -1.48 -2.20 2.95
N GLN A 132 -0.64 -3.23 3.08
CA GLN A 132 -0.05 -3.61 4.36
C GLN A 132 1.33 -2.97 4.55
N SER A 133 1.59 -2.49 5.75
CA SER A 133 2.88 -1.86 6.11
C SER A 133 3.93 -2.88 6.54
N HIS A 134 3.53 -4.11 6.79
CA HIS A 134 4.39 -5.19 7.28
C HIS A 134 4.16 -6.46 6.49
N VAL A 135 5.21 -7.26 6.35
CA VAL A 135 5.06 -8.65 5.92
C VAL A 135 4.77 -9.46 7.18
N THR A 136 3.59 -10.06 7.24
CA THR A 136 3.13 -10.87 8.36
C THR A 136 3.10 -12.34 7.97
N VAL A 137 3.02 -13.22 8.97
CA VAL A 137 2.82 -14.66 8.73
C VAL A 137 1.53 -14.91 7.95
N ALA A 138 0.46 -14.15 8.27
CA ALA A 138 -0.81 -14.26 7.57
C ALA A 138 -0.66 -13.94 6.08
N LEU A 139 0.11 -12.91 5.73
CA LEU A 139 0.40 -12.55 4.36
C LEU A 139 1.21 -13.66 3.66
N MET A 140 2.20 -14.23 4.35
CA MET A 140 2.99 -15.35 3.82
C MET A 140 2.12 -16.55 3.50
N GLU A 141 1.18 -16.89 4.38
CA GLU A 141 0.26 -18.00 4.17
C GLU A 141 -0.69 -17.72 3.00
N GLU A 142 -1.16 -16.51 2.86
CA GLU A 142 -2.03 -16.10 1.75
C GLU A 142 -1.30 -16.22 0.41
N VAL A 143 -0.10 -15.69 0.32
CA VAL A 143 0.73 -15.75 -0.89
C VAL A 143 1.10 -17.20 -1.21
N LYS A 144 1.49 -17.96 -0.20
CA LYS A 144 1.78 -19.39 -0.34
C LYS A 144 0.56 -20.13 -0.89
N GLY A 145 -0.63 -19.85 -0.35
CA GLY A 145 -1.88 -20.44 -0.82
C GLY A 145 -2.14 -20.16 -2.29
N ARG A 146 -1.89 -18.95 -2.75
CA ARG A 146 -2.05 -18.59 -4.17
C ARG A 146 -1.08 -19.36 -5.07
N TYR A 147 0.20 -19.37 -4.71
CA TYR A 147 1.23 -20.02 -5.54
C TYR A 147 1.16 -21.54 -5.46
N PHE A 148 1.03 -22.09 -4.25
CA PHE A 148 0.94 -23.55 -4.06
C PHE A 148 -0.43 -24.10 -4.44
N GLY A 149 -1.49 -23.30 -4.39
CA GLY A 149 -2.81 -23.68 -4.89
C GLY A 149 -2.79 -23.96 -6.38
N MET A 150 -1.98 -23.21 -7.15
CA MET A 150 -1.77 -23.45 -8.57
C MET A 150 -0.95 -24.71 -8.82
N PHE A 151 0.00 -25.04 -7.93
CA PHE A 151 0.83 -26.23 -8.05
C PHE A 151 0.18 -27.48 -7.49
N LYS A 152 -0.69 -27.36 -6.48
CA LYS A 152 -1.43 -28.51 -5.93
C LYS A 152 -2.37 -29.16 -6.93
N GLY A 153 -2.90 -28.39 -7.88
CA GLY A 153 -3.70 -28.93 -8.97
C GLY A 153 -2.93 -29.91 -9.85
N ASN A 154 -1.60 -29.86 -9.83
CA ASN A 154 -0.73 -30.72 -10.64
C ASN A 154 -0.07 -31.85 -9.84
N GLN A 155 -0.22 -31.85 -8.52
CA GLN A 155 0.44 -32.83 -7.65
C GLN A 155 -0.49 -33.86 -7.03
N SER A 156 -1.77 -33.68 -7.16
CA SER A 156 -2.77 -34.60 -6.61
C SER A 156 -3.08 -35.76 -7.53
#